data_3faa60dad7a675d3a92353624690d93a
#
_entry.id   3faa60dad7a675d3a92353624690d93a
#
_cell.length_a   1.000
_cell.length_b   1.000
_cell.length_c   1.000
_cell.angle_alpha   90.00
_cell.angle_beta   90.00
_cell.angle_gamma   90.00
#
_symmetry.space_group_name_H-M   'P 1'
#
loop_
_entity.id
_entity.type
_entity.pdbx_description
1 polymer ?
#
loop_
_entity_poly.entity_id
_entity_poly.type
_entity_poly.pdbx_seq_one_letter_code
_entity_poly.pdbx_strand_id
1 'polypeptide(L)'
;KVTEVKDRMFDLNETINWKPKATGEGRFGNWLKNANDWNLSRSRYWGIPLPIWRNEEGTEEILVGSVEELYNEIEKSIAAGFMTENPFKGFEIGNMAESNYDLVDLHKNVVDEIVLVSASGKPMKRESDLIDVWFDSGSMPYAQWHYPFENKDKIDENKAFPADFIAEGVDQTRGWFYTLHAISTLVFDKVAYKNVVSNGL
;
A
#
# COMPACT_ATOMS: atom_id res chain seq x y z
N LYS A 1 12.69 -3.88 1.02
CA LYS A 1 13.19 -3.20 2.23
C LYS A 1 13.63 -1.80 1.88
N VAL A 2 13.37 -0.81 2.77
CA VAL A 2 13.79 0.58 2.57
C VAL A 2 15.31 0.71 2.50
N THR A 3 16.02 -0.05 3.32
CA THR A 3 17.49 -0.05 3.37
C THR A 3 18.14 -0.45 2.05
N GLU A 4 17.46 -1.22 1.20
CA GLU A 4 17.97 -1.64 -0.12
C GLU A 4 17.87 -0.53 -1.17
N VAL A 5 16.98 0.45 -0.96
CA VAL A 5 16.74 1.56 -1.90
C VAL A 5 17.07 2.93 -1.33
N LYS A 6 17.62 3.05 -0.13
CA LYS A 6 17.88 4.33 0.54
C LYS A 6 18.80 5.26 -0.25
N ASP A 7 19.82 4.72 -0.91
CA ASP A 7 20.73 5.51 -1.74
C ASP A 7 19.99 6.05 -2.97
N ARG A 8 19.12 5.24 -3.56
CA ARG A 8 18.26 5.67 -4.66
C ARG A 8 17.24 6.72 -4.22
N MET A 9 16.66 6.57 -3.02
CA MET A 9 15.79 7.60 -2.43
C MET A 9 16.53 8.93 -2.25
N PHE A 10 17.79 8.87 -1.80
CA PHE A 10 18.61 10.06 -1.67
C PHE A 10 18.90 10.72 -3.03
N ASP A 11 19.31 9.96 -4.03
CA ASP A 11 19.58 10.48 -5.39
C ASP A 11 18.33 11.12 -6.02
N LEU A 12 17.17 10.49 -5.87
CA LEU A 12 15.90 11.04 -6.33
C LEU A 12 15.53 12.34 -5.58
N ASN A 13 15.79 12.43 -4.28
CA ASN A 13 15.56 13.64 -3.51
C ASN A 13 16.37 14.85 -4.02
N GLU A 14 17.58 14.64 -4.54
CA GLU A 14 18.39 15.70 -5.12
C GLU A 14 17.76 16.35 -6.37
N THR A 15 16.79 15.66 -6.99
CA THR A 15 16.04 16.16 -8.15
C THR A 15 14.82 17.00 -7.78
N ILE A 16 14.41 17.00 -6.49
CA ILE A 16 13.23 17.69 -6.00
C ILE A 16 13.57 19.15 -5.69
N ASN A 17 12.71 20.08 -6.14
CA ASN A 17 12.86 21.50 -5.85
C ASN A 17 12.26 21.84 -4.47
N TRP A 18 13.08 21.87 -3.45
CA TRP A 18 12.69 22.19 -2.08
C TRP A 18 12.72 23.70 -1.79
N LYS A 19 11.70 24.17 -1.08
CA LYS A 19 11.61 25.53 -0.51
C LYS A 19 11.25 25.42 0.99
N PRO A 20 12.19 25.73 1.92
CA PRO A 20 13.58 26.11 1.67
C PRO A 20 14.46 24.92 1.24
N LYS A 21 15.46 25.17 0.43
CA LYS A 21 16.40 24.16 -0.08
C LYS A 21 17.09 23.36 1.04
N ALA A 22 17.44 24.05 2.12
CA ALA A 22 18.08 23.45 3.30
C ALA A 22 17.25 22.33 3.96
N THR A 23 15.92 22.31 3.79
CA THR A 23 15.09 21.23 4.32
C THR A 23 15.31 19.94 3.54
N GLY A 24 15.36 20.01 2.20
CA GLY A 24 15.62 18.85 1.34
C GLY A 24 17.04 18.32 1.46
N GLU A 25 18.04 19.19 1.36
CA GLU A 25 19.47 18.80 1.43
C GLU A 25 19.89 18.38 2.85
N GLY A 26 19.42 19.11 3.88
CA GLY A 26 19.80 18.88 5.27
C GLY A 26 18.89 17.85 5.95
N ARG A 27 17.73 18.31 6.43
CA ARG A 27 16.85 17.51 7.31
C ARG A 27 16.33 16.23 6.62
N PHE A 28 15.83 16.34 5.41
CA PHE A 28 15.28 15.21 4.68
C PHE A 28 16.38 14.33 4.09
N GLY A 29 17.38 14.90 3.43
CA GLY A 29 18.51 14.14 2.87
C GLY A 29 19.26 13.34 3.93
N ASN A 30 19.51 13.94 5.11
CA ASN A 30 20.14 13.21 6.23
C ASN A 30 19.25 12.09 6.78
N TRP A 31 17.94 12.27 6.78
CA TRP A 31 17.01 11.23 7.17
C TRP A 31 17.06 10.03 6.20
N LEU A 32 17.08 10.29 4.89
CA LEU A 32 17.14 9.25 3.87
C LEU A 32 18.45 8.45 3.94
N LYS A 33 19.60 9.11 4.10
CA LYS A 33 20.90 8.44 4.27
C LYS A 33 20.94 7.47 5.44
N ASN A 34 20.21 7.78 6.52
CA ASN A 34 20.16 6.98 7.73
C ASN A 34 18.86 6.20 7.88
N ALA A 35 18.08 6.05 6.80
CA ALA A 35 16.82 5.35 6.84
C ALA A 35 16.98 3.87 7.25
N ASN A 36 16.11 3.43 8.13
CA ASN A 36 15.96 2.04 8.53
C ASN A 36 14.81 1.39 7.76
N ASP A 37 14.72 0.08 7.83
CA ASP A 37 13.58 -0.65 7.30
C ASP A 37 12.29 -0.24 8.01
N TRP A 38 11.26 -0.06 7.20
CA TRP A 38 9.94 0.30 7.68
C TRP A 38 9.14 -0.98 7.95
N ASN A 39 8.87 -1.26 9.22
CA ASN A 39 7.93 -2.31 9.57
C ASN A 39 6.51 -1.84 9.28
N LEU A 40 5.84 -2.49 8.34
CA LEU A 40 4.48 -2.14 7.93
C LEU A 40 3.40 -2.73 8.83
N SER A 41 3.68 -3.79 9.58
CA SER A 41 2.66 -4.42 10.42
C SER A 41 2.37 -3.61 11.69
N ARG A 42 1.11 -3.55 12.08
CA ARG A 42 0.62 -2.90 13.30
C ARG A 42 -0.36 -3.80 14.02
N SER A 43 -0.06 -4.14 15.27
CA SER A 43 -0.98 -4.83 16.16
C SER A 43 -1.99 -3.80 16.71
N ARG A 44 -3.05 -3.56 15.95
CA ARG A 44 -4.12 -2.59 16.23
C ARG A 44 -5.48 -3.23 16.01
N TYR A 45 -6.51 -2.62 16.58
CA TYR A 45 -7.89 -3.06 16.38
C TYR A 45 -8.52 -2.51 15.11
N TRP A 46 -8.23 -1.24 14.76
CA TRP A 46 -8.80 -0.54 13.62
C TRP A 46 -7.72 -0.10 12.62
N GLY A 47 -7.99 -0.30 11.35
CA GLY A 47 -7.14 0.04 10.23
C GLY A 47 -7.32 -0.94 9.06
N ILE A 48 -6.45 -0.86 8.06
CA ILE A 48 -6.48 -1.74 6.88
C ILE A 48 -5.80 -3.07 7.22
N PRO A 49 -6.50 -4.21 7.09
CA PRO A 49 -5.91 -5.54 7.31
C PRO A 49 -4.78 -5.84 6.33
N LEU A 50 -3.71 -6.47 6.82
CA LEU A 50 -2.69 -7.05 5.94
C LEU A 50 -3.32 -8.16 5.08
N PRO A 51 -3.20 -8.11 3.74
CA PRO A 51 -3.81 -9.08 2.85
C PRO A 51 -2.96 -10.34 2.71
N ILE A 52 -2.56 -10.94 3.84
CA ILE A 52 -1.68 -12.10 3.90
C ILE A 52 -2.39 -13.24 4.63
N TRP A 53 -2.49 -14.40 3.99
CA TRP A 53 -2.99 -15.62 4.59
C TRP A 53 -1.86 -16.64 4.72
N ARG A 54 -1.81 -17.35 5.85
CA ARG A 54 -0.79 -18.37 6.15
C ARG A 54 -1.44 -19.63 6.71
N ASN A 55 -0.82 -20.79 6.42
CA ASN A 55 -1.15 -22.02 7.10
C ASN A 55 -0.60 -22.00 8.55
N GLU A 56 -1.07 -22.89 9.39
CA GLU A 56 -0.71 -22.94 10.82
C GLU A 56 0.80 -23.11 11.02
N GLU A 57 1.45 -23.87 10.16
CA GLU A 57 2.90 -24.11 10.23
C GLU A 57 3.76 -22.93 9.71
N GLY A 58 3.14 -21.92 9.07
CA GLY A 58 3.84 -20.79 8.48
C GLY A 58 4.73 -21.15 7.27
N THR A 59 4.50 -22.32 6.66
CA THR A 59 5.29 -22.81 5.52
C THR A 59 4.72 -22.41 4.16
N GLU A 60 3.45 -22.04 4.11
CA GLU A 60 2.75 -21.57 2.91
C GLU A 60 2.05 -20.25 3.23
N GLU A 61 2.15 -19.31 2.30
CA GLU A 61 1.49 -18.00 2.41
C GLU A 61 0.94 -17.54 1.05
N ILE A 62 -0.13 -16.77 1.09
CA ILE A 62 -0.70 -16.07 -0.05
C ILE A 62 -0.77 -14.58 0.30
N LEU A 63 -0.19 -13.75 -0.56
CA LEU A 63 -0.36 -12.29 -0.53
C LEU A 63 -1.39 -11.94 -1.61
N VAL A 64 -2.55 -11.47 -1.18
CA VAL A 64 -3.67 -11.14 -2.08
C VAL A 64 -3.52 -9.70 -2.57
N GLY A 65 -3.46 -9.50 -3.89
CA GLY A 65 -3.22 -8.21 -4.53
C GLY A 65 -4.49 -7.51 -5.07
N SER A 66 -5.64 -8.17 -5.07
CA SER A 66 -6.89 -7.57 -5.57
C SER A 66 -8.14 -8.23 -4.96
N VAL A 67 -9.28 -7.53 -5.07
CA VAL A 67 -10.59 -8.10 -4.70
C VAL A 67 -10.94 -9.31 -5.57
N GLU A 68 -10.64 -9.23 -6.87
CA GLU A 68 -10.83 -10.36 -7.79
C GLU A 68 -10.04 -11.60 -7.35
N GLU A 69 -8.77 -11.42 -7.00
CA GLU A 69 -7.94 -12.52 -6.50
C GLU A 69 -8.52 -13.10 -5.20
N LEU A 70 -8.89 -12.24 -4.24
CA LEU A 70 -9.52 -12.68 -3.00
C LEU A 70 -10.80 -13.44 -3.25
N TYR A 71 -11.67 -12.95 -4.13
CA TYR A 71 -12.91 -13.62 -4.51
C TYR A 71 -12.65 -15.02 -5.04
N ASN A 72 -11.71 -15.15 -5.98
CA ASN A 72 -11.35 -16.43 -6.59
C ASN A 72 -10.73 -17.41 -5.57
N GLU A 73 -9.90 -16.92 -4.64
CA GLU A 73 -9.33 -17.75 -3.59
C GLU A 73 -10.39 -18.23 -2.59
N ILE A 74 -11.41 -17.40 -2.28
CA ILE A 74 -12.56 -17.80 -1.47
C ILE A 74 -13.38 -18.91 -2.18
N GLU A 75 -13.62 -18.79 -3.49
CA GLU A 75 -14.33 -19.83 -4.26
C GLU A 75 -13.59 -21.19 -4.23
N LYS A 76 -12.26 -21.16 -4.33
CA LYS A 76 -11.43 -22.37 -4.15
C LYS A 76 -11.58 -22.95 -2.73
N SER A 77 -11.64 -22.09 -1.74
CA SER A 77 -11.82 -22.49 -0.34
C SER A 77 -13.19 -23.09 -0.07
N ILE A 78 -14.24 -22.58 -0.70
CA ILE A 78 -15.59 -23.17 -0.65
C ILE A 78 -15.57 -24.57 -1.30
N ALA A 79 -14.97 -24.70 -2.47
CA ALA A 79 -14.84 -25.99 -3.15
C ALA A 79 -14.04 -27.02 -2.32
N ALA A 80 -13.06 -26.55 -1.52
CA ALA A 80 -12.29 -27.39 -0.61
C ALA A 80 -13.01 -27.68 0.74
N GLY A 81 -14.16 -27.05 0.99
CA GLY A 81 -14.97 -27.26 2.21
C GLY A 81 -14.51 -26.47 3.44
N PHE A 82 -13.63 -25.47 3.29
CA PHE A 82 -13.19 -24.60 4.39
C PHE A 82 -14.10 -23.37 4.61
N MET A 83 -14.85 -22.97 3.57
CA MET A 83 -15.85 -21.92 3.63
C MET A 83 -17.19 -22.47 3.12
N THR A 84 -18.30 -21.92 3.62
CA THR A 84 -19.67 -22.31 3.19
C THR A 84 -20.24 -21.37 2.14
N GLU A 85 -19.87 -20.11 2.17
CA GLU A 85 -20.31 -19.08 1.24
C GLU A 85 -19.25 -17.97 1.09
N ASN A 86 -19.34 -17.23 0.00
CA ASN A 86 -18.50 -16.07 -0.24
C ASN A 86 -19.12 -14.82 0.44
N PRO A 87 -18.42 -14.11 1.34
CA PRO A 87 -18.95 -12.93 1.99
C PRO A 87 -19.22 -11.78 1.02
N PHE A 88 -18.61 -11.77 -0.18
CA PHE A 88 -18.80 -10.76 -1.23
C PHE A 88 -19.89 -11.18 -2.24
N LYS A 89 -20.99 -11.70 -1.74
CA LYS A 89 -22.09 -12.17 -2.55
C LYS A 89 -22.67 -11.08 -3.45
N GLY A 90 -22.71 -11.35 -4.74
CA GLY A 90 -23.19 -10.41 -5.75
C GLY A 90 -22.11 -9.54 -6.39
N PHE A 91 -20.87 -9.58 -5.88
CA PHE A 91 -19.74 -8.91 -6.54
C PHE A 91 -19.47 -9.54 -7.91
N GLU A 92 -19.34 -8.68 -8.92
CA GLU A 92 -19.06 -9.06 -10.31
C GLU A 92 -17.63 -8.70 -10.69
N ILE A 93 -16.80 -9.71 -10.99
CA ILE A 93 -15.41 -9.53 -11.43
C ILE A 93 -15.39 -8.72 -12.73
N GLY A 94 -14.53 -7.68 -12.76
CA GLY A 94 -14.38 -6.80 -13.92
C GLY A 94 -15.40 -5.65 -14.00
N ASN A 95 -16.39 -5.62 -13.13
CA ASN A 95 -17.32 -4.50 -13.03
C ASN A 95 -16.72 -3.41 -12.10
N MET A 96 -16.29 -2.28 -12.67
CA MET A 96 -15.66 -1.16 -11.94
C MET A 96 -16.67 -0.15 -11.36
N ALA A 97 -17.97 -0.43 -11.41
CA ALA A 97 -18.97 0.46 -10.83
C ALA A 97 -18.83 0.54 -9.30
N GLU A 98 -18.97 1.74 -8.73
CA GLU A 98 -18.91 1.98 -7.28
C GLU A 98 -19.86 1.05 -6.51
N SER A 99 -21.11 0.91 -6.99
CA SER A 99 -22.11 0.03 -6.39
C SER A 99 -21.72 -1.46 -6.34
N ASN A 100 -20.80 -1.91 -7.20
CA ASN A 100 -20.26 -3.25 -7.16
C ASN A 100 -19.22 -3.40 -6.03
N TYR A 101 -18.40 -2.37 -5.81
CA TYR A 101 -17.42 -2.36 -4.73
C TYR A 101 -18.04 -2.10 -3.36
N ASP A 102 -19.23 -1.48 -3.27
CA ASP A 102 -20.00 -1.37 -2.03
C ASP A 102 -20.40 -2.73 -1.44
N LEU A 103 -20.37 -3.79 -2.24
CA LEU A 103 -20.62 -5.17 -1.82
C LEU A 103 -19.43 -5.83 -1.12
N VAL A 104 -18.26 -5.16 -1.12
CA VAL A 104 -17.00 -5.72 -0.62
C VAL A 104 -16.58 -5.00 0.66
N ASP A 105 -16.71 -5.68 1.78
CA ASP A 105 -16.22 -5.20 3.07
C ASP A 105 -14.88 -5.86 3.41
N LEU A 106 -13.80 -5.06 3.38
CA LEU A 106 -12.43 -5.50 3.69
C LEU A 106 -12.00 -5.17 5.13
N HIS A 107 -12.93 -4.76 5.99
CA HIS A 107 -12.60 -4.53 7.40
C HIS A 107 -12.27 -5.83 8.14
N LYS A 108 -11.48 -5.71 9.18
CA LYS A 108 -10.93 -6.81 9.97
C LYS A 108 -11.98 -7.84 10.42
N ASN A 109 -13.14 -7.39 10.85
CA ASN A 109 -14.24 -8.25 11.30
C ASN A 109 -14.82 -9.16 10.21
N VAL A 110 -14.64 -8.82 8.94
CA VAL A 110 -15.07 -9.64 7.81
C VAL A 110 -13.91 -10.51 7.32
N VAL A 111 -12.74 -9.90 7.04
CA VAL A 111 -11.63 -10.64 6.41
C VAL A 111 -10.94 -11.62 7.35
N ASP A 112 -11.05 -11.44 8.67
CA ASP A 112 -10.51 -12.40 9.65
C ASP A 112 -11.28 -13.73 9.66
N GLU A 113 -12.53 -13.74 9.21
CA GLU A 113 -13.37 -14.93 9.09
C GLU A 113 -13.10 -15.69 7.78
N ILE A 114 -12.35 -15.12 6.85
CA ILE A 114 -12.03 -15.75 5.58
C ILE A 114 -10.89 -16.76 5.79
N VAL A 115 -11.20 -18.02 5.50
CA VAL A 115 -10.23 -19.11 5.47
C VAL A 115 -9.95 -19.44 4.03
N LEU A 116 -8.69 -19.35 3.59
CA LEU A 116 -8.27 -19.74 2.25
C LEU A 116 -7.71 -21.17 2.24
N VAL A 117 -7.47 -21.74 1.07
CA VAL A 117 -6.87 -23.06 0.90
C VAL A 117 -5.47 -22.93 0.30
N SER A 118 -4.47 -23.55 0.94
CA SER A 118 -3.10 -23.57 0.44
C SER A 118 -2.92 -24.53 -0.75
N ALA A 119 -1.79 -24.43 -1.43
CA ALA A 119 -1.44 -25.34 -2.52
C ALA A 119 -1.39 -26.82 -2.07
N SER A 120 -1.03 -27.07 -0.80
CA SER A 120 -1.05 -28.41 -0.20
C SER A 120 -2.43 -28.86 0.32
N GLY A 121 -3.48 -28.05 0.13
CA GLY A 121 -4.85 -28.36 0.58
C GLY A 121 -5.10 -28.09 2.07
N LYS A 122 -4.26 -27.29 2.74
CA LYS A 122 -4.42 -26.93 4.16
C LYS A 122 -5.16 -25.61 4.33
N PRO A 123 -5.89 -25.42 5.44
CA PRO A 123 -6.53 -24.15 5.72
C PRO A 123 -5.48 -23.05 6.02
N MET A 124 -5.74 -21.85 5.53
CA MET A 124 -4.92 -20.66 5.76
C MET A 124 -5.77 -19.58 6.39
N LYS A 125 -5.24 -18.97 7.45
CA LYS A 125 -5.86 -17.83 8.14
C LYS A 125 -5.11 -16.55 7.82
N ARG A 126 -5.85 -15.43 7.83
CA ARG A 126 -5.26 -14.11 7.63
C ARG A 126 -4.31 -13.76 8.78
N GLU A 127 -3.21 -13.10 8.45
CA GLU A 127 -2.31 -12.49 9.43
C GLU A 127 -3.06 -11.41 10.23
N SER A 128 -3.08 -11.52 11.56
CA SER A 128 -3.96 -10.71 12.41
C SER A 128 -3.65 -9.21 12.43
N ASP A 129 -2.43 -8.82 12.06
CA ASP A 129 -2.00 -7.43 12.05
C ASP A 129 -2.67 -6.61 10.94
N LEU A 130 -2.61 -5.29 11.13
CA LEU A 130 -3.04 -4.27 10.17
C LEU A 130 -1.82 -3.65 9.52
N ILE A 131 -2.02 -2.96 8.39
CA ILE A 131 -0.96 -2.17 7.78
C ILE A 131 -0.83 -0.82 8.48
N ASP A 132 0.37 -0.25 8.47
CA ASP A 132 0.63 1.10 8.97
C ASP A 132 -0.17 2.12 8.16
N VAL A 133 -0.93 2.98 8.84
CA VAL A 133 -1.75 4.04 8.22
C VAL A 133 -0.93 4.99 7.33
N TRP A 134 0.36 5.11 7.58
CA TRP A 134 1.27 5.87 6.72
C TRP A 134 1.49 5.24 5.34
N PHE A 135 1.23 3.94 5.20
CA PHE A 135 1.21 3.28 3.90
C PHE A 135 0.01 3.75 3.07
N ASP A 136 -1.16 3.88 3.68
CA ASP A 136 -2.37 4.34 2.99
C ASP A 136 -2.17 5.76 2.47
N SER A 137 -1.79 6.69 3.35
CA SER A 137 -1.55 8.08 2.97
C SER A 137 -0.38 8.22 1.98
N GLY A 138 0.64 7.38 2.09
CA GLY A 138 1.78 7.34 1.18
C GLY A 138 1.46 6.74 -0.19
N SER A 139 0.37 5.99 -0.31
CA SER A 139 -0.11 5.40 -1.56
C SER A 139 -1.10 6.30 -2.31
N MET A 140 -1.56 7.40 -1.71
CA MET A 140 -2.59 8.28 -2.23
C MET A 140 -2.37 8.73 -3.70
N PRO A 141 -1.15 9.08 -4.15
CA PRO A 141 -0.95 9.60 -5.50
C PRO A 141 -1.43 8.68 -6.63
N TYR A 142 -1.47 7.38 -6.40
CA TYR A 142 -1.94 6.38 -7.36
C TYR A 142 -3.21 5.67 -6.90
N ALA A 143 -3.41 5.49 -5.61
CA ALA A 143 -4.62 4.87 -5.06
C ALA A 143 -5.89 5.65 -5.40
N GLN A 144 -5.84 6.99 -5.39
CA GLN A 144 -6.97 7.84 -5.78
C GLN A 144 -7.46 7.63 -7.21
N TRP A 145 -6.62 7.05 -8.08
CA TRP A 145 -6.95 6.73 -9.46
C TRP A 145 -7.36 5.28 -9.67
N HIS A 146 -7.46 4.50 -8.60
CA HIS A 146 -7.69 3.06 -8.62
C HIS A 146 -6.63 2.31 -9.46
N TYR A 147 -5.39 2.83 -9.46
CA TYR A 147 -4.26 2.18 -10.14
C TYR A 147 -3.88 0.88 -9.40
N PRO A 148 -3.54 -0.22 -10.07
CA PRO A 148 -3.35 -0.37 -11.52
C PRO A 148 -4.59 -0.87 -12.29
N PHE A 149 -5.77 -0.88 -11.71
CA PHE A 149 -6.99 -1.46 -12.30
C PHE A 149 -7.63 -0.49 -13.30
N GLU A 150 -7.62 0.81 -12.97
CA GLU A 150 -8.14 1.89 -13.80
C GLU A 150 -7.11 2.99 -13.97
N ASN A 151 -7.36 3.93 -14.92
CA ASN A 151 -6.60 5.17 -15.09
C ASN A 151 -5.07 4.98 -15.20
N LYS A 152 -4.61 3.86 -15.75
CA LYS A 152 -3.17 3.54 -15.87
C LYS A 152 -2.38 4.65 -16.56
N ASP A 153 -2.95 5.28 -17.57
CA ASP A 153 -2.32 6.36 -18.33
C ASP A 153 -1.94 7.57 -17.47
N LYS A 154 -2.69 7.84 -16.39
CA LYS A 154 -2.39 8.93 -15.46
C LYS A 154 -1.06 8.74 -14.74
N ILE A 155 -0.71 7.49 -14.48
CA ILE A 155 0.50 7.09 -13.72
C ILE A 155 1.62 6.71 -14.69
N ASP A 156 1.36 5.78 -15.62
CA ASP A 156 2.38 5.22 -16.52
C ASP A 156 2.91 6.25 -17.51
N GLU A 157 2.04 7.15 -18.00
CA GLU A 157 2.38 8.21 -18.94
C GLU A 157 2.74 9.56 -18.25
N ASN A 158 2.90 9.57 -16.94
CA ASN A 158 3.23 10.75 -16.11
C ASN A 158 2.26 11.93 -16.25
N LYS A 159 0.98 11.68 -16.47
CA LYS A 159 -0.05 12.72 -16.60
C LYS A 159 -0.47 13.32 -15.25
N ALA A 160 -0.51 12.48 -14.20
CA ALA A 160 -0.92 12.90 -12.85
C ALA A 160 0.11 12.51 -11.75
N PHE A 161 1.16 11.81 -12.12
CA PHE A 161 2.22 11.36 -11.22
C PHE A 161 3.58 11.39 -11.92
N PRO A 162 4.65 11.96 -11.29
CA PRO A 162 4.69 12.60 -9.97
C PRO A 162 3.84 13.89 -9.87
N ALA A 163 3.40 14.22 -8.65
CA ALA A 163 2.71 15.48 -8.39
C ALA A 163 3.60 16.69 -8.71
N ASP A 164 3.03 17.75 -9.25
CA ASP A 164 3.80 18.96 -9.54
C ASP A 164 4.21 19.71 -8.29
N PHE A 165 3.39 19.64 -7.21
CA PHE A 165 3.59 20.43 -6.01
C PHE A 165 3.00 19.76 -4.76
N ILE A 166 3.68 19.92 -3.62
CA ILE A 166 3.18 19.59 -2.28
C ILE A 166 3.64 20.66 -1.27
N ALA A 167 2.79 21.00 -0.29
CA ALA A 167 3.11 21.95 0.78
C ALA A 167 2.58 21.47 2.12
N GLU A 168 3.49 21.26 3.08
CA GLU A 168 3.19 20.80 4.44
C GLU A 168 4.23 21.36 5.44
N GLY A 169 4.03 21.09 6.72
CA GLY A 169 4.99 21.43 7.76
C GLY A 169 6.32 20.67 7.66
N VAL A 170 7.38 21.24 8.20
CA VAL A 170 8.73 20.65 8.18
C VAL A 170 8.83 19.31 8.92
N ASP A 171 7.92 19.03 9.85
CA ASP A 171 7.80 17.76 10.55
C ASP A 171 7.48 16.60 9.60
N GLN A 172 6.83 16.86 8.44
CA GLN A 172 6.49 15.86 7.42
C GLN A 172 7.71 15.30 6.68
N THR A 173 8.89 15.83 6.89
CA THR A 173 10.15 15.16 6.49
C THR A 173 10.35 13.80 7.16
N ARG A 174 9.66 13.55 8.29
CA ARG A 174 9.59 12.24 8.99
C ARG A 174 8.17 11.70 9.08
N GLY A 175 7.31 12.13 8.19
CA GLY A 175 5.92 11.73 8.06
C GLY A 175 5.57 11.58 6.60
N TRP A 176 4.63 12.36 6.10
CA TRP A 176 4.05 12.17 4.77
C TRP A 176 5.04 12.37 3.62
N PHE A 177 5.93 13.38 3.68
CA PHE A 177 6.98 13.51 2.65
C PHE A 177 7.82 12.24 2.52
N TYR A 178 8.18 11.63 3.65
CA TYR A 178 8.98 10.42 3.65
C TYR A 178 8.21 9.22 3.10
N THR A 179 6.99 8.97 3.55
CA THR A 179 6.23 7.78 3.14
C THR A 179 5.83 7.83 1.67
N LEU A 180 5.41 9.00 1.17
CA LEU A 180 5.21 9.24 -0.26
C LEU A 180 6.46 8.91 -1.08
N HIS A 181 7.62 9.42 -0.65
CA HIS A 181 8.89 9.24 -1.36
C HIS A 181 9.37 7.78 -1.31
N ALA A 182 9.26 7.13 -0.15
CA ALA A 182 9.67 5.74 0.03
C ALA A 182 8.84 4.78 -0.84
N ILE A 183 7.50 4.90 -0.83
CA ILE A 183 6.64 4.04 -1.63
C ILE A 183 6.85 4.30 -3.12
N SER A 184 6.93 5.58 -3.53
CA SER A 184 7.18 5.96 -4.91
C SER A 184 8.50 5.40 -5.45
N THR A 185 9.56 5.47 -4.65
CA THR A 185 10.86 4.89 -5.03
C THR A 185 10.80 3.38 -5.14
N LEU A 186 10.18 2.70 -4.16
CA LEU A 186 10.09 1.23 -4.14
C LEU A 186 9.27 0.66 -5.29
N VAL A 187 8.18 1.33 -5.69
CA VAL A 187 7.23 0.80 -6.67
C VAL A 187 7.51 1.30 -8.09
N PHE A 188 7.91 2.56 -8.24
CA PHE A 188 8.01 3.22 -9.55
C PHE A 188 9.41 3.71 -9.90
N ASP A 189 10.37 3.65 -8.99
CA ASP A 189 11.71 4.26 -9.14
C ASP A 189 11.64 5.76 -9.51
N LYS A 190 10.68 6.49 -8.94
CA LYS A 190 10.38 7.90 -9.23
C LYS A 190 10.19 8.70 -7.95
N VAL A 191 10.34 10.03 -8.04
CA VAL A 191 9.86 10.95 -7.00
C VAL A 191 8.33 10.93 -6.92
N ALA A 192 7.78 11.17 -5.75
CA ALA A 192 6.32 11.31 -5.60
C ALA A 192 5.83 12.73 -5.99
N TYR A 193 6.71 13.73 -5.87
CA TYR A 193 6.44 15.14 -6.11
C TYR A 193 7.69 15.85 -6.65
N LYS A 194 7.51 16.85 -7.50
CA LYS A 194 8.58 17.62 -8.14
C LYS A 194 9.01 18.85 -7.33
N ASN A 195 8.06 19.50 -6.67
CA ASN A 195 8.28 20.73 -5.91
C ASN A 195 7.68 20.60 -4.51
N VAL A 196 8.42 21.06 -3.49
CA VAL A 196 8.01 21.04 -2.08
C VAL A 196 8.13 22.43 -1.48
N VAL A 197 7.06 22.87 -0.83
CA VAL A 197 7.14 23.97 0.14
C VAL A 197 7.02 23.40 1.54
N SER A 198 8.10 23.51 2.30
CA SER A 198 8.16 23.05 3.69
C SER A 198 7.98 24.26 4.60
N ASN A 199 6.80 24.36 5.20
CA ASN A 199 6.48 25.46 6.14
C ASN A 199 7.17 25.23 7.49
N GLY A 200 7.47 26.33 8.19
CA GLY A 200 7.86 26.27 9.61
C GLY A 200 6.72 25.78 10.49
N LEU A 201 7.06 25.36 11.70
CA LEU A 201 6.10 25.03 12.77
C LEU A 201 5.76 26.30 13.53
#